data_3e7e33d97652189dfd5a16d2451fdd9a
#
_entry.id   3e7e33d97652189dfd5a16d2451fdd9a
#
_cell.length_a   1.000
_cell.length_b   1.000
_cell.length_c   1.000
_cell.angle_alpha   90.00
_cell.angle_beta   90.00
_cell.angle_gamma   90.00
#
_symmetry.space_group_name_H-M   'P 1'
#
loop_
_entity.id
_entity.type
_entity.pdbx_description
1 polymer ?
#
loop_
_entity_poly.entity_id
_entity_poly.type
_entity_poly.pdbx_seq_one_letter_code
_entity_poly.pdbx_strand_id
1 'polypeptide(L)'
;MVDPLDGTREFIERTDQFTINIALCLNGIAELGLISVPCEARHWLGVVGDGAACFDEPVSDQEREPVVITTRRHSSDDALILLASHRHHPDKVSRFMQAINDGLAPVERLNSGSAVKFCLLADGRADIYPRNSACSEWDVAAGDALVRAAGGRVTDLIGEPLVYNRRESLRADNFIAAADPSINFASLLNMRDA
;
A
#
# COMPACT_ATOMS: atom_id res chain seq x y z
N MET A 1 -12.62 7.54 8.04
CA MET A 1 -12.18 8.14 6.77
C MET A 1 -12.62 7.21 5.64
N VAL A 2 -13.20 7.72 4.56
CA VAL A 2 -13.72 6.88 3.45
C VAL A 2 -13.35 7.51 2.13
N ASP A 3 -12.83 6.69 1.20
CA ASP A 3 -12.78 6.99 -0.23
C ASP A 3 -13.75 6.04 -0.95
N PRO A 4 -14.89 6.55 -1.44
CA PRO A 4 -15.89 5.70 -2.09
C PRO A 4 -15.49 5.26 -3.51
N LEU A 5 -14.47 5.87 -4.12
CA LEU A 5 -13.98 5.53 -5.46
C LEU A 5 -12.54 6.03 -5.67
N ASP A 6 -11.56 5.31 -5.10
CA ASP A 6 -10.15 5.52 -5.41
C ASP A 6 -9.81 4.92 -6.78
N GLY A 7 -9.05 5.66 -7.57
CA GLY A 7 -8.79 5.28 -8.96
C GLY A 7 -9.92 5.68 -9.90
N THR A 8 -10.43 6.92 -9.78
CA THR A 8 -11.48 7.45 -10.67
C THR A 8 -11.12 7.32 -12.16
N ARG A 9 -9.84 7.45 -12.48
CA ARG A 9 -9.36 7.30 -13.86
C ARG A 9 -9.42 5.84 -14.32
N GLU A 10 -9.00 4.91 -13.49
CA GLU A 10 -9.08 3.48 -13.71
C GLU A 10 -10.54 3.05 -13.92
N PHE A 11 -11.45 3.62 -13.15
CA PHE A 11 -12.89 3.42 -13.31
C PHE A 11 -13.42 3.92 -14.68
N ILE A 12 -13.06 5.16 -15.07
CA ILE A 12 -13.48 5.74 -16.36
C ILE A 12 -12.91 4.94 -17.55
N GLU A 13 -11.65 4.50 -17.44
CA GLU A 13 -10.95 3.74 -18.49
C GLU A 13 -11.28 2.25 -18.47
N ARG A 14 -12.06 1.78 -17.47
CA ARG A 14 -12.49 0.38 -17.31
C ARG A 14 -11.30 -0.59 -17.24
N THR A 15 -10.30 -0.24 -16.44
CA THR A 15 -9.13 -1.10 -16.19
C THR A 15 -9.32 -2.07 -15.02
N ASP A 16 -10.50 -2.04 -14.38
CA ASP A 16 -10.89 -2.88 -13.24
C ASP A 16 -10.02 -2.72 -11.98
N GLN A 17 -9.15 -1.68 -11.95
CA GLN A 17 -8.21 -1.42 -10.85
C GLN A 17 -8.64 -0.24 -9.97
N PHE A 18 -9.92 -0.07 -9.69
CA PHE A 18 -10.41 0.91 -8.73
C PHE A 18 -10.82 0.24 -7.42
N THR A 19 -10.80 1.00 -6.33
CA THR A 19 -11.05 0.47 -4.99
C THR A 19 -12.03 1.36 -4.21
N ILE A 20 -12.65 0.76 -3.18
CA ILE A 20 -13.36 1.47 -2.11
C ILE A 20 -12.51 1.30 -0.86
N ASN A 21 -12.13 2.42 -0.22
CA ASN A 21 -11.26 2.41 0.94
C ASN A 21 -11.99 2.94 2.17
N ILE A 22 -11.95 2.20 3.27
CA ILE A 22 -12.52 2.61 4.57
C ILE A 22 -11.44 2.46 5.64
N ALA A 23 -11.18 3.51 6.41
CA ALA A 23 -10.23 3.50 7.51
C ALA A 23 -10.85 4.05 8.79
N LEU A 24 -10.56 3.40 9.92
CA LEU A 24 -10.74 3.95 11.26
C LEU A 24 -9.41 4.54 11.73
N CYS A 25 -9.41 5.85 11.98
CA CYS A 25 -8.25 6.55 12.53
C CYS A 25 -8.56 6.99 13.96
N LEU A 26 -7.74 6.58 14.92
CA LEU A 26 -7.84 6.97 16.32
C LEU A 26 -6.61 7.82 16.68
N ASN A 27 -6.85 9.01 17.22
CA ASN A 27 -5.77 9.93 17.61
C ASN A 27 -4.74 10.23 16.50
N GLY A 28 -5.18 10.19 15.24
CA GLY A 28 -4.33 10.43 14.07
C GLY A 28 -3.59 9.20 13.56
N ILE A 29 -3.83 8.02 14.11
CA ILE A 29 -3.23 6.76 13.67
C ILE A 29 -4.30 5.90 13.02
N ALA A 30 -4.00 5.31 11.86
CA ALA A 30 -4.88 4.36 11.19
C ALA A 30 -4.82 3.01 11.92
N GLU A 31 -5.94 2.56 12.49
CA GLU A 31 -6.02 1.34 13.32
C GLU A 31 -6.75 0.20 12.62
N LEU A 32 -7.66 0.54 11.69
CA LEU A 32 -8.36 -0.44 10.86
C LEU A 32 -8.40 0.06 9.42
N GLY A 33 -8.19 -0.83 8.49
CA GLY A 33 -8.31 -0.58 7.05
C GLY A 33 -9.08 -1.68 6.34
N LEU A 34 -10.10 -1.29 5.59
CA LEU A 34 -10.83 -2.15 4.66
C LEU A 34 -10.63 -1.59 3.25
N ILE A 35 -10.15 -2.44 2.35
CA ILE A 35 -10.06 -2.14 0.91
C ILE A 35 -10.88 -3.17 0.16
N SER A 36 -11.80 -2.68 -0.66
CA SER A 36 -12.59 -3.51 -1.57
C SER A 36 -12.15 -3.27 -3.01
N VAL A 37 -11.99 -4.34 -3.78
CA VAL A 37 -11.79 -4.33 -5.24
C VAL A 37 -13.06 -4.87 -5.89
N PRO A 38 -14.03 -4.01 -6.24
CA PRO A 38 -15.36 -4.47 -6.67
C PRO A 38 -15.35 -5.37 -7.91
N CYS A 39 -14.42 -5.11 -8.85
CA CYS A 39 -14.31 -5.91 -10.06
C CYS A 39 -13.77 -7.34 -9.81
N GLU A 40 -13.10 -7.56 -8.69
CA GLU A 40 -12.63 -8.88 -8.26
C GLU A 40 -13.57 -9.53 -7.25
N ALA A 41 -14.62 -8.82 -6.81
CA ALA A 41 -15.50 -9.22 -5.70
C ALA A 41 -14.68 -9.63 -4.46
N ARG A 42 -13.59 -8.91 -4.18
CA ARG A 42 -12.61 -9.26 -3.15
C ARG A 42 -12.33 -8.10 -2.21
N HIS A 43 -12.13 -8.45 -0.93
CA HIS A 43 -11.96 -7.50 0.15
C HIS A 43 -10.75 -7.87 1.00
N TRP A 44 -10.05 -6.85 1.49
CA TRP A 44 -8.93 -6.97 2.42
C TRP A 44 -9.24 -6.17 3.67
N LEU A 45 -9.16 -6.81 4.83
CA LEU A 45 -9.37 -6.19 6.13
C LEU A 45 -8.11 -6.36 6.97
N GLY A 46 -7.63 -5.26 7.54
CA GLY A 46 -6.55 -5.26 8.52
C GLY A 46 -6.95 -4.52 9.78
N VAL A 47 -6.67 -5.12 10.94
CA VAL A 47 -6.80 -4.49 12.26
C VAL A 47 -5.44 -4.55 12.92
N VAL A 48 -4.86 -3.38 13.20
CA VAL A 48 -3.51 -3.29 13.76
C VAL A 48 -3.48 -3.93 15.15
N GLY A 49 -2.60 -4.92 15.30
CA GLY A 49 -2.50 -5.73 16.52
C GLY A 49 -3.27 -7.04 16.48
N ASP A 50 -4.29 -7.18 15.62
CA ASP A 50 -5.08 -8.42 15.49
C ASP A 50 -4.73 -9.22 14.23
N GLY A 51 -4.21 -8.55 13.18
CA GLY A 51 -3.81 -9.19 11.94
C GLY A 51 -4.61 -8.72 10.72
N ALA A 52 -4.38 -9.40 9.59
CA ALA A 52 -5.04 -9.09 8.32
C ALA A 52 -5.58 -10.35 7.64
N ALA A 53 -6.66 -10.18 6.90
CA ALA A 53 -7.29 -11.24 6.13
C ALA A 53 -7.86 -10.71 4.81
N CYS A 54 -7.96 -11.59 3.81
CA CYS A 54 -8.73 -11.33 2.60
C CYS A 54 -9.89 -12.32 2.48
N PHE A 55 -10.95 -11.89 1.82
CA PHE A 55 -12.14 -12.70 1.58
C PHE A 55 -12.83 -12.27 0.28
N ASP A 56 -13.45 -13.23 -0.38
CA ASP A 56 -14.24 -12.99 -1.58
C ASP A 56 -15.70 -12.78 -1.21
N GLU A 57 -16.46 -12.02 -2.00
CA GLU A 57 -17.90 -11.96 -1.85
C GLU A 57 -18.51 -13.37 -2.03
N PRO A 58 -19.50 -13.74 -1.22
CA PRO A 58 -20.16 -15.03 -1.38
C PRO A 58 -20.91 -15.10 -2.72
N VAL A 59 -20.59 -16.12 -3.52
CA VAL A 59 -21.24 -16.36 -4.83
C VAL A 59 -22.62 -17.03 -4.68
N SER A 60 -22.96 -17.47 -3.48
CA SER A 60 -24.24 -18.08 -3.08
C SER A 60 -24.34 -18.00 -1.55
N ASP A 61 -25.32 -18.64 -0.93
CA ASP A 61 -25.48 -18.74 0.53
C ASP A 61 -24.30 -19.45 1.26
N GLN A 62 -23.21 -19.76 0.55
CA GLN A 62 -22.00 -20.32 1.14
C GLN A 62 -21.03 -19.18 1.52
N GLU A 63 -20.94 -18.90 2.78
CA GLU A 63 -19.88 -18.04 3.34
C GLU A 63 -18.52 -18.71 3.09
N ARG A 64 -17.56 -17.94 2.58
CA ARG A 64 -16.16 -18.36 2.49
C ARG A 64 -15.42 -17.86 3.72
N GLU A 65 -14.66 -18.74 4.35
CA GLU A 65 -13.81 -18.36 5.46
C GLU A 65 -12.75 -17.34 5.00
N PRO A 66 -12.51 -16.28 5.76
CA PRO A 66 -11.43 -15.34 5.50
C PRO A 66 -10.07 -16.05 5.47
N VAL A 67 -9.24 -15.70 4.51
CA VAL A 67 -7.87 -16.20 4.43
C VAL A 67 -6.94 -15.22 5.13
N VAL A 68 -6.26 -15.68 6.18
CA VAL A 68 -5.24 -14.88 6.87
C VAL A 68 -4.10 -14.56 5.89
N ILE A 69 -3.71 -13.30 5.85
CA ILE A 69 -2.64 -12.82 4.98
C ILE A 69 -1.52 -12.18 5.80
N THR A 70 -0.31 -12.26 5.27
CA THR A 70 0.88 -11.62 5.85
C THR A 70 1.75 -11.06 4.75
N THR A 71 2.44 -9.97 5.04
CA THR A 71 3.51 -9.48 4.17
C THR A 71 4.64 -10.50 4.10
N ARG A 72 5.41 -10.46 3.02
CA ARG A 72 6.58 -11.33 2.88
C ARG A 72 7.84 -10.69 3.48
N ARG A 73 8.76 -11.54 3.92
CA ARG A 73 10.14 -11.14 4.23
C ARG A 73 10.99 -11.28 2.99
N HIS A 74 11.87 -10.32 2.77
CA HIS A 74 12.80 -10.38 1.66
C HIS A 74 13.89 -11.45 1.91
N SER A 75 14.17 -12.25 0.88
CA SER A 75 15.33 -13.15 0.82
C SER A 75 16.41 -12.53 -0.05
N SER A 76 17.67 -12.62 0.37
CA SER A 76 18.79 -12.06 -0.40
C SER A 76 18.94 -12.63 -1.81
N ASP A 77 18.32 -13.78 -2.08
CA ASP A 77 18.40 -14.48 -3.37
C ASP A 77 17.30 -14.06 -4.35
N ASP A 78 16.31 -13.29 -3.87
CA ASP A 78 15.15 -12.88 -4.67
C ASP A 78 15.26 -11.41 -5.12
N ALA A 79 14.70 -11.11 -6.29
CA ALA A 79 14.49 -9.73 -6.70
C ALA A 79 13.37 -9.08 -5.87
N LEU A 80 13.54 -7.82 -5.51
CA LEU A 80 12.50 -7.01 -4.88
C LEU A 80 11.45 -6.58 -5.91
N ILE A 81 10.17 -6.71 -5.58
CA ILE A 81 9.08 -6.22 -6.41
C ILE A 81 8.64 -4.84 -5.93
N LEU A 82 8.91 -3.83 -6.76
CA LEU A 82 8.52 -2.44 -6.53
C LEU A 82 7.20 -2.14 -7.23
N LEU A 83 6.21 -1.72 -6.45
CA LEU A 83 4.91 -1.28 -6.96
C LEU A 83 4.95 0.18 -7.42
N ALA A 84 4.45 0.42 -8.62
CA ALA A 84 4.32 1.76 -9.17
C ALA A 84 2.98 1.96 -9.86
N SER A 85 2.54 3.21 -9.98
CA SER A 85 1.44 3.56 -10.87
C SER A 85 1.88 3.47 -12.33
N HIS A 86 0.95 3.12 -13.21
CA HIS A 86 1.20 3.10 -14.65
C HIS A 86 1.68 4.46 -15.20
N ARG A 87 1.34 5.57 -14.54
CA ARG A 87 1.37 6.93 -15.13
C ARG A 87 2.13 7.98 -14.34
N HIS A 88 2.48 7.73 -13.08
CA HIS A 88 3.11 8.75 -12.23
C HIS A 88 4.63 8.67 -12.26
N HIS A 89 5.27 9.77 -12.68
CA HIS A 89 6.69 10.06 -12.53
C HIS A 89 7.66 8.89 -12.83
N PRO A 90 7.75 8.42 -14.07
CA PRO A 90 8.62 7.31 -14.43
C PRO A 90 10.08 7.55 -14.01
N ASP A 91 10.57 8.80 -14.10
CA ASP A 91 11.94 9.16 -13.71
C ASP A 91 12.19 8.98 -12.21
N LYS A 92 11.20 9.32 -11.35
CA LYS A 92 11.33 9.12 -9.91
C LYS A 92 11.35 7.63 -9.56
N VAL A 93 10.46 6.85 -10.17
CA VAL A 93 10.43 5.39 -9.99
C VAL A 93 11.74 4.77 -10.42
N SER A 94 12.31 5.19 -11.56
CA SER A 94 13.60 4.70 -12.05
C SER A 94 14.75 5.01 -11.08
N ARG A 95 14.76 6.19 -10.46
CA ARG A 95 15.76 6.55 -9.43
C ARG A 95 15.63 5.68 -8.18
N PHE A 96 14.39 5.40 -7.73
CA PHE A 96 14.15 4.49 -6.63
C PHE A 96 14.69 3.09 -6.93
N MET A 97 14.34 2.55 -8.09
CA MET A 97 14.81 1.24 -8.52
C MET A 97 16.33 1.19 -8.58
N GLN A 98 16.98 2.22 -9.13
CA GLN A 98 18.43 2.30 -9.21
C GLN A 98 19.06 2.29 -7.82
N ALA A 99 18.57 3.12 -6.89
CA ALA A 99 19.10 3.19 -5.53
C ALA A 99 18.98 1.85 -4.77
N ILE A 100 17.86 1.12 -4.97
CA ILE A 100 17.67 -0.20 -4.37
C ILE A 100 18.58 -1.23 -5.04
N ASN A 101 18.69 -1.23 -6.36
CA ASN A 101 19.59 -2.10 -7.12
C ASN A 101 21.06 -1.97 -6.67
N ASP A 102 21.50 -0.71 -6.46
CA ASP A 102 22.88 -0.43 -6.09
C ASP A 102 23.18 -0.76 -4.61
N GLY A 103 22.16 -0.68 -3.75
CA GLY A 103 22.35 -0.77 -2.29
C GLY A 103 21.86 -2.05 -1.62
N LEU A 104 20.99 -2.85 -2.28
CA LEU A 104 20.34 -3.97 -1.61
C LEU A 104 20.18 -5.21 -2.49
N ALA A 105 19.36 -5.16 -3.54
CA ALA A 105 19.02 -6.32 -4.37
C ALA A 105 18.48 -5.89 -5.74
N PRO A 106 18.48 -6.77 -6.75
CA PRO A 106 17.79 -6.54 -8.01
C PRO A 106 16.33 -6.17 -7.79
N VAL A 107 15.79 -5.24 -8.60
CA VAL A 107 14.43 -4.74 -8.48
C VAL A 107 13.65 -4.97 -9.75
N GLU A 108 12.48 -5.58 -9.61
CA GLU A 108 11.47 -5.70 -10.66
C GLU A 108 10.32 -4.73 -10.41
N ARG A 109 9.80 -4.13 -11.49
CA ARG A 109 8.67 -3.22 -11.40
C ARG A 109 7.37 -3.94 -11.70
N LEU A 110 6.39 -3.79 -10.79
CA LEU A 110 5.01 -4.21 -10.98
C LEU A 110 4.10 -2.97 -10.99
N ASN A 111 3.37 -2.76 -12.09
CA ASN A 111 2.42 -1.66 -12.18
C ASN A 111 1.04 -2.08 -11.68
N SER A 112 0.41 -1.21 -10.87
CA SER A 112 -0.96 -1.39 -10.41
C SER A 112 -1.63 -0.04 -10.15
N GLY A 113 -2.96 0.03 -10.30
CA GLY A 113 -3.78 1.20 -10.01
C GLY A 113 -4.15 1.31 -8.52
N SER A 114 -4.74 2.42 -8.13
CA SER A 114 -5.39 2.71 -6.84
C SER A 114 -4.75 2.10 -5.58
N ALA A 115 -5.53 1.82 -4.55
CA ALA A 115 -5.11 1.15 -3.31
C ALA A 115 -4.86 -0.36 -3.47
N VAL A 116 -5.08 -0.96 -4.65
CA VAL A 116 -4.69 -2.36 -4.95
C VAL A 116 -3.22 -2.63 -4.60
N LYS A 117 -2.35 -1.62 -4.72
CA LYS A 117 -0.94 -1.73 -4.34
C LYS A 117 -0.72 -2.10 -2.86
N PHE A 118 -1.55 -1.59 -1.96
CA PHE A 118 -1.49 -1.99 -0.54
C PHE A 118 -1.95 -3.43 -0.34
N CYS A 119 -2.97 -3.88 -1.10
CA CYS A 119 -3.41 -5.27 -1.07
C CYS A 119 -2.30 -6.22 -1.51
N LEU A 120 -1.58 -5.88 -2.59
CA LEU A 120 -0.45 -6.68 -3.08
C LEU A 120 0.71 -6.78 -2.07
N LEU A 121 0.98 -5.70 -1.32
CA LEU A 121 1.95 -5.76 -0.22
C LEU A 121 1.46 -6.65 0.92
N ALA A 122 0.21 -6.48 1.36
CA ALA A 122 -0.37 -7.24 2.46
C ALA A 122 -0.48 -8.73 2.15
N ASP A 123 -0.72 -9.10 0.88
CA ASP A 123 -0.74 -10.48 0.39
C ASP A 123 0.66 -11.10 0.24
N GLY A 124 1.74 -10.37 0.48
CA GLY A 124 3.12 -10.84 0.27
C GLY A 124 3.51 -11.00 -1.20
N ARG A 125 2.81 -10.32 -2.12
CA ARG A 125 3.05 -10.38 -3.58
C ARG A 125 3.98 -9.28 -4.08
N ALA A 126 4.36 -8.34 -3.22
CA ALA A 126 5.29 -7.25 -3.51
C ALA A 126 6.06 -6.85 -2.26
N ASP A 127 7.12 -6.06 -2.42
CA ASP A 127 8.04 -5.70 -1.34
C ASP A 127 7.98 -4.24 -0.95
N ILE A 128 7.79 -3.35 -1.90
CA ILE A 128 7.84 -1.91 -1.64
C ILE A 128 6.88 -1.14 -2.55
N TYR A 129 6.19 -0.16 -1.95
CA TYR A 129 5.41 0.86 -2.65
C TYR A 129 5.83 2.25 -2.20
N PRO A 130 6.76 2.92 -2.92
CA PRO A 130 7.10 4.30 -2.67
C PRO A 130 6.11 5.23 -3.35
N ARG A 131 5.67 6.28 -2.67
CA ARG A 131 4.86 7.33 -3.24
C ARG A 131 5.45 8.70 -2.96
N ASN A 132 5.92 9.35 -4.00
CA ASN A 132 6.41 10.73 -3.99
C ASN A 132 5.58 11.58 -4.96
N SER A 133 4.28 11.62 -4.72
CA SER A 133 3.32 12.44 -5.48
C SER A 133 2.10 12.74 -4.62
N ALA A 134 1.50 13.91 -4.85
CA ALA A 134 0.33 14.33 -4.10
C ALA A 134 -0.80 13.29 -4.15
N CYS A 135 -1.37 12.99 -2.98
CA CYS A 135 -2.59 12.22 -2.79
C CYS A 135 -3.30 12.70 -1.54
N SER A 136 -4.47 12.17 -1.29
CA SER A 136 -5.26 12.51 -0.12
C SER A 136 -5.07 11.48 0.99
N GLU A 137 -5.35 11.85 2.22
CA GLU A 137 -5.24 10.93 3.37
C GLU A 137 -6.17 9.71 3.22
N TRP A 138 -7.35 9.88 2.58
CA TRP A 138 -8.30 8.79 2.35
C TRP A 138 -7.84 7.78 1.28
N ASP A 139 -6.87 8.15 0.41
CA ASP A 139 -6.22 7.22 -0.53
C ASP A 139 -5.25 6.26 0.19
N VAL A 140 -4.80 6.62 1.41
CA VAL A 140 -3.66 5.97 2.08
C VAL A 140 -4.05 5.28 3.39
N ALA A 141 -4.92 5.90 4.21
CA ALA A 141 -5.15 5.45 5.58
C ALA A 141 -5.61 3.98 5.70
N ALA A 142 -6.47 3.51 4.80
CA ALA A 142 -6.91 2.10 4.80
C ALA A 142 -5.75 1.16 4.46
N GLY A 143 -4.93 1.53 3.47
CA GLY A 143 -3.76 0.77 3.07
C GLY A 143 -2.66 0.74 4.12
N ASP A 144 -2.45 1.85 4.84
CA ASP A 144 -1.51 1.91 5.97
C ASP A 144 -1.90 0.90 7.05
N ALA A 145 -3.15 0.95 7.54
CA ALA A 145 -3.61 0.01 8.55
C ALA A 145 -3.53 -1.45 8.07
N LEU A 146 -3.92 -1.73 6.82
CA LEU A 146 -3.88 -3.06 6.23
C LEU A 146 -2.45 -3.63 6.19
N VAL A 147 -1.49 -2.87 5.65
CA VAL A 147 -0.10 -3.31 5.53
C VAL A 147 0.53 -3.53 6.89
N ARG A 148 0.29 -2.63 7.86
CA ARG A 148 0.79 -2.78 9.22
C ARG A 148 0.16 -3.98 9.93
N ALA A 149 -1.12 -4.21 9.76
CA ALA A 149 -1.82 -5.38 10.30
C ALA A 149 -1.28 -6.69 9.72
N ALA A 150 -0.89 -6.70 8.44
CA ALA A 150 -0.26 -7.84 7.78
C ALA A 150 1.23 -8.05 8.17
N GLY A 151 1.81 -7.19 8.99
CA GLY A 151 3.20 -7.30 9.47
C GLY A 151 4.23 -6.45 8.72
N GLY A 152 3.79 -5.59 7.81
CA GLY A 152 4.62 -4.62 7.11
C GLY A 152 4.76 -3.29 7.86
N ARG A 153 5.23 -2.27 7.13
CA ARG A 153 5.46 -0.93 7.67
C ARG A 153 5.09 0.13 6.63
N VAL A 154 4.48 1.22 7.09
CA VAL A 154 4.25 2.42 6.27
C VAL A 154 4.79 3.63 7.03
N THR A 155 5.62 4.43 6.36
CA THR A 155 6.27 5.60 6.94
C THR A 155 6.32 6.74 5.94
N ASP A 156 6.58 7.94 6.44
CA ASP A 156 7.05 9.01 5.58
C ASP A 156 8.48 8.76 5.03
N LEU A 157 9.02 9.73 4.30
CA LEU A 157 10.33 9.62 3.66
C LEU A 157 11.52 9.72 4.63
N ILE A 158 11.28 10.08 5.89
CA ILE A 158 12.31 10.09 6.95
C ILE A 158 12.17 8.93 7.92
N GLY A 159 11.17 8.05 7.69
CA GLY A 159 10.98 6.82 8.46
C GLY A 159 10.00 6.95 9.63
N GLU A 160 9.30 8.10 9.76
CA GLU A 160 8.30 8.31 10.81
C GLU A 160 6.92 7.78 10.38
N PRO A 161 6.09 7.31 11.32
CA PRO A 161 4.72 6.89 11.03
C PRO A 161 3.88 8.02 10.43
N LEU A 162 2.99 7.68 9.49
CA LEU A 162 2.05 8.65 8.93
C LEU A 162 1.01 9.06 9.98
N VAL A 163 0.59 10.33 9.90
CA VAL A 163 -0.40 10.90 10.81
C VAL A 163 -1.57 11.48 10.01
N TYR A 164 -2.79 11.12 10.38
CA TYR A 164 -4.02 11.42 9.68
C TYR A 164 -4.90 12.40 10.45
N ASN A 165 -5.66 13.22 9.72
CA ASN A 165 -6.65 14.15 10.25
C ASN A 165 -6.10 15.08 11.36
N ARG A 166 -4.86 15.54 11.20
CA ARG A 166 -4.18 16.46 12.14
C ARG A 166 -3.94 17.84 11.56
N ARG A 167 -4.18 18.02 10.27
CA ARG A 167 -3.99 19.27 9.52
C ARG A 167 -5.29 19.71 8.88
N GLU A 168 -5.42 21.01 8.57
CA GLU A 168 -6.55 21.53 7.79
C GLU A 168 -6.57 20.92 6.38
N SER A 169 -5.39 20.70 5.81
CA SER A 169 -5.24 19.99 4.55
C SER A 169 -5.26 18.48 4.78
N LEU A 170 -6.20 17.78 4.15
CA LEU A 170 -6.27 16.33 4.14
C LEU A 170 -5.37 15.69 3.05
N ARG A 171 -4.22 16.33 2.77
CA ARG A 171 -3.20 15.79 1.86
C ARG A 171 -2.29 14.87 2.65
N ALA A 172 -2.12 13.65 2.14
CA ALA A 172 -1.16 12.72 2.69
C ALA A 172 0.27 13.19 2.42
N ASP A 173 1.16 12.87 3.34
CA ASP A 173 2.60 12.99 3.12
C ASP A 173 3.06 11.98 2.07
N ASN A 174 4.21 12.25 1.45
CA ASN A 174 4.89 11.24 0.66
C ASN A 174 5.27 10.07 1.58
N PHE A 175 5.21 8.84 1.08
CA PHE A 175 5.39 7.68 1.94
C PHE A 175 6.13 6.53 1.26
N ILE A 176 6.57 5.60 2.09
CA ILE A 176 7.08 4.29 1.69
C ILE A 176 6.30 3.23 2.47
N ALA A 177 5.60 2.36 1.75
CA ALA A 177 5.02 1.15 2.32
C ALA A 177 5.96 -0.03 1.97
N ALA A 178 6.34 -0.81 2.98
CA ALA A 178 7.28 -1.92 2.85
C ALA A 178 6.70 -3.21 3.45
N ALA A 179 6.86 -4.31 2.75
CA ALA A 179 6.46 -5.64 3.22
C ALA A 179 7.37 -6.11 4.37
N ASP A 180 8.68 -5.93 4.23
CA ASP A 180 9.66 -6.27 5.28
C ASP A 180 10.05 -5.04 6.09
N PRO A 181 9.56 -4.90 7.35
CA PRO A 181 9.88 -3.75 8.19
C PRO A 181 11.34 -3.73 8.69
N SER A 182 12.12 -4.79 8.49
CA SER A 182 13.54 -4.82 8.84
C SER A 182 14.39 -4.01 7.86
N ILE A 183 13.89 -3.75 6.63
CA ILE A 183 14.59 -2.98 5.61
C ILE A 183 14.24 -1.50 5.77
N ASN A 184 15.23 -0.68 6.03
CA ASN A 184 15.05 0.78 6.09
C ASN A 184 15.19 1.41 4.69
N PHE A 185 14.15 1.34 3.88
CA PHE A 185 14.14 1.93 2.54
C PHE A 185 14.30 3.45 2.55
N ALA A 186 13.86 4.15 3.59
CA ALA A 186 14.04 5.60 3.71
C ALA A 186 15.52 6.00 3.74
N SER A 187 16.36 5.22 4.44
CA SER A 187 17.80 5.45 4.47
C SER A 187 18.50 5.08 3.16
N LEU A 188 18.03 4.02 2.49
CA LEU A 188 18.59 3.58 1.22
C LEU A 188 18.30 4.59 0.09
N LEU A 189 17.11 5.17 0.09
CA LEU A 189 16.65 6.01 -1.01
C LEU A 189 17.16 7.45 -0.92
N ASN A 190 17.81 7.82 0.17
CA ASN A 190 18.35 9.18 0.40
C ASN A 190 17.35 10.28 0.00
N MET A 191 16.09 10.12 0.39
CA MET A 191 14.91 10.82 -0.13
C MET A 191 14.84 12.30 0.25
N ARG A 192 15.85 12.83 0.98
CA ARG A 192 15.90 14.26 1.38
C ARG A 192 16.11 15.19 0.20
N ASP A 193 16.61 14.67 -0.93
CA ASP A 193 16.93 15.43 -2.14
C ASP A 193 16.09 15.04 -3.37
N ALA A 194 14.99 14.32 -3.19
CA ALA A 194 14.12 13.79 -4.27
C ALA A 194 12.81 14.60 -4.48
#